data_fabe10a203adf41f7704d4d53cb0613e
#
_entry.id   fabe10a203adf41f7704d4d53cb0613e
#
_cell.length_a   1.000
_cell.length_b   1.000
_cell.length_c   1.000
_cell.angle_alpha   90.00
_cell.angle_beta   90.00
_cell.angle_gamma   90.00
#
_symmetry.space_group_name_H-M   'P 1'
#
loop_
_entity.id
_entity.type
_entity.pdbx_description
1 polymer ?
#
loop_
_entity_poly.entity_id
_entity_poly.type
_entity_poly.pdbx_seq_one_letter_code
_entity_poly.pdbx_strand_id
1 'polypeptide(L)'
;DRSQHNLDKIELLPIKNDATRVAALLSGDIDFTNFTPAQDIKRINGSAMHKVESTPQARTIFFGMDQGIDELRSSNIKGKNPLKDKRVRLAMYHALDMDAIQDKVMRGLSEPAGMITFPGVQGYTKELDTRLPYDPNLSKKLLAEAGYPDGFEITLDCPNNRYINDEAICVAAVGMFAKVGIKVNLDAQPKSIHFKDLQNGLSDFYMLGWGVPTFDSHYVYSFLLKSDG
;
A
#
# COMPACT_ATOMS: atom_id res chain seq x y z
N ASP A 1 10.23 -24.18 27.79
CA ASP A 1 10.15 -22.81 28.35
C ASP A 1 8.70 -22.40 28.51
N ARG A 2 8.29 -22.11 29.73
CA ARG A 2 6.99 -21.51 29.98
C ARG A 2 7.13 -20.01 29.78
N SER A 3 6.42 -19.45 28.80
CA SER A 3 6.34 -18.00 28.64
C SER A 3 5.85 -17.42 29.97
N GLN A 4 6.65 -16.54 30.56
CA GLN A 4 6.23 -15.79 31.74
C GLN A 4 5.28 -14.69 31.26
N HIS A 5 4.04 -14.73 31.69
CA HIS A 5 3.03 -13.70 31.44
C HIS A 5 2.37 -13.32 32.76
N ASN A 6 1.87 -12.11 32.81
CA ASN A 6 1.20 -11.51 33.97
C ASN A 6 -0.30 -11.29 33.76
N LEU A 7 -0.87 -11.93 32.73
CA LEU A 7 -2.30 -11.84 32.39
C LEU A 7 -2.96 -13.21 32.61
N ASP A 8 -4.08 -13.24 33.28
CA ASP A 8 -4.89 -14.45 33.51
C ASP A 8 -5.86 -14.70 32.34
N LYS A 9 -6.31 -13.63 31.66
CA LYS A 9 -7.28 -13.70 30.57
C LYS A 9 -7.04 -12.60 29.55
N ILE A 10 -7.23 -12.93 28.27
CA ILE A 10 -7.29 -11.98 27.16
C ILE A 10 -8.59 -12.20 26.40
N GLU A 11 -9.36 -11.13 26.22
CA GLU A 11 -10.55 -11.11 25.37
C GLU A 11 -10.27 -10.31 24.10
N LEU A 12 -10.52 -10.90 22.93
CA LEU A 12 -10.33 -10.25 21.63
C LEU A 12 -11.67 -9.77 21.10
N LEU A 13 -11.82 -8.44 20.98
CA LEU A 13 -13.01 -7.78 20.45
C LEU A 13 -12.74 -7.28 19.03
N PRO A 14 -13.38 -7.84 17.99
CA PRO A 14 -13.16 -7.42 16.60
C PRO A 14 -13.92 -6.14 16.27
N ILE A 15 -13.34 -4.98 16.52
CA ILE A 15 -13.91 -3.66 16.17
C ILE A 15 -13.30 -3.22 14.82
N LYS A 16 -14.08 -3.29 13.74
CA LYS A 16 -13.61 -3.01 12.38
C LYS A 16 -13.40 -1.53 12.09
N ASN A 17 -14.30 -0.67 12.59
CA ASN A 17 -14.24 0.77 12.35
C ASN A 17 -13.20 1.43 13.27
N ASP A 18 -12.29 2.20 12.66
CA ASP A 18 -11.17 2.84 13.34
C ASP A 18 -11.62 3.86 14.40
N ALA A 19 -12.59 4.72 14.07
CA ALA A 19 -13.07 5.74 14.99
C ALA A 19 -13.77 5.10 16.22
N THR A 20 -14.55 4.04 16.00
CA THR A 20 -15.19 3.27 17.08
C THR A 20 -14.14 2.59 17.96
N ARG A 21 -13.09 2.03 17.37
CA ARG A 21 -12.00 1.37 18.10
C ARG A 21 -11.21 2.35 18.96
N VAL A 22 -10.89 3.53 18.42
CA VAL A 22 -10.22 4.60 19.19
C VAL A 22 -11.10 5.14 20.29
N ALA A 23 -12.41 5.29 20.05
CA ALA A 23 -13.36 5.71 21.09
C ALA A 23 -13.44 4.68 22.23
N ALA A 24 -13.53 3.39 21.91
CA ALA A 24 -13.55 2.32 22.89
C ALA A 24 -12.27 2.26 23.74
N LEU A 25 -11.10 2.54 23.13
CA LEU A 25 -9.85 2.67 23.89
C LEU A 25 -9.91 3.84 24.87
N LEU A 26 -10.32 5.02 24.39
CA LEU A 26 -10.34 6.24 25.20
C LEU A 26 -11.40 6.23 26.31
N SER A 27 -12.49 5.48 26.13
CA SER A 27 -13.52 5.25 27.17
C SER A 27 -13.14 4.19 28.19
N GLY A 28 -12.14 3.35 27.90
CA GLY A 28 -11.75 2.22 28.74
C GLY A 28 -12.58 0.96 28.52
N ASP A 29 -13.35 0.89 27.42
CA ASP A 29 -14.07 -0.33 27.00
C ASP A 29 -13.11 -1.41 26.49
N ILE A 30 -11.92 -1.02 26.04
CA ILE A 30 -10.79 -1.88 25.71
C ILE A 30 -9.49 -1.31 26.29
N ASP A 31 -8.57 -2.19 26.68
CA ASP A 31 -7.30 -1.82 27.32
C ASP A 31 -6.16 -1.63 26.29
N PHE A 32 -6.27 -2.27 25.15
CA PHE A 32 -5.23 -2.29 24.13
C PHE A 32 -5.81 -2.36 22.71
N THR A 33 -5.18 -1.69 21.78
CA THR A 33 -5.45 -1.86 20.34
C THR A 33 -4.17 -1.83 19.54
N ASN A 34 -4.13 -2.59 18.46
CA ASN A 34 -3.15 -2.44 17.38
C ASN A 34 -3.80 -1.67 16.21
N PHE A 35 -3.00 -1.29 15.21
CA PHE A 35 -3.46 -0.53 14.03
C PHE A 35 -4.16 0.79 14.39
N THR A 36 -3.49 1.57 15.23
CA THR A 36 -3.93 2.93 15.57
C THR A 36 -3.82 3.83 14.35
N PRO A 37 -4.90 4.54 13.92
CA PRO A 37 -4.82 5.49 12.82
C PRO A 37 -3.85 6.62 13.13
N ALA A 38 -3.03 7.00 12.15
CA ALA A 38 -1.99 8.01 12.33
C ALA A 38 -2.53 9.37 12.83
N GLN A 39 -3.73 9.74 12.40
CA GLN A 39 -4.41 10.98 12.80
C GLN A 39 -4.82 11.01 14.27
N ASP A 40 -5.04 9.85 14.92
CA ASP A 40 -5.51 9.74 16.30
C ASP A 40 -4.38 9.63 17.33
N ILE A 41 -3.14 9.42 16.91
CA ILE A 41 -2.00 9.23 17.83
C ILE A 41 -1.83 10.42 18.79
N LYS A 42 -1.91 11.66 18.27
CA LYS A 42 -1.79 12.85 19.11
C LYS A 42 -2.92 12.93 20.15
N ARG A 43 -4.13 12.55 19.77
CA ARG A 43 -5.30 12.52 20.66
C ARG A 43 -5.14 11.46 21.77
N ILE A 44 -4.69 10.26 21.40
CA ILE A 44 -4.46 9.17 22.35
C ILE A 44 -3.33 9.52 23.31
N ASN A 45 -2.20 10.02 22.82
CA ASN A 45 -1.07 10.44 23.66
C ASN A 45 -1.36 11.67 24.53
N GLY A 46 -2.41 12.43 24.22
CA GLY A 46 -2.92 13.51 25.06
C GLY A 46 -3.76 13.02 26.25
N SER A 47 -4.14 11.75 26.28
CA SER A 47 -4.81 11.13 27.41
C SER A 47 -3.81 10.78 28.51
N ALA A 48 -4.17 11.01 29.77
CA ALA A 48 -3.34 10.64 30.92
C ALA A 48 -3.14 9.13 31.09
N MET A 49 -4.02 8.31 30.48
CA MET A 49 -4.10 6.86 30.69
C MET A 49 -3.57 6.05 29.52
N HIS A 50 -3.34 6.66 28.34
CA HIS A 50 -3.02 5.94 27.13
C HIS A 50 -1.74 6.47 26.49
N LYS A 51 -0.99 5.56 25.86
CA LYS A 51 0.22 5.86 25.09
C LYS A 51 0.23 5.04 23.82
N VAL A 52 0.63 5.64 22.72
CA VAL A 52 0.90 4.93 21.48
C VAL A 52 2.40 4.63 21.39
N GLU A 53 2.72 3.34 21.30
CA GLU A 53 4.06 2.87 20.96
C GLU A 53 4.07 2.49 19.48
N SER A 54 5.11 2.88 18.78
CA SER A 54 5.27 2.69 17.34
C SER A 54 6.57 1.96 17.05
N THR A 55 6.51 0.99 16.15
CA THR A 55 7.69 0.27 15.64
C THR A 55 7.52 0.01 14.15
N PRO A 56 8.62 0.00 13.35
CA PRO A 56 8.55 -0.40 11.96
C PRO A 56 7.97 -1.80 11.79
N GLN A 57 7.07 -1.96 10.85
CA GLN A 57 6.51 -3.26 10.49
C GLN A 57 7.34 -3.88 9.36
N ALA A 58 7.66 -5.17 9.49
CA ALA A 58 8.32 -5.96 8.45
C ALA A 58 7.38 -6.24 7.26
N ARG A 59 6.96 -5.18 6.58
CA ARG A 59 6.02 -5.22 5.45
C ARG A 59 6.20 -4.01 4.55
N THR A 60 6.25 -4.23 3.25
CA THR A 60 6.20 -3.17 2.24
C THR A 60 4.81 -3.13 1.61
N ILE A 61 4.22 -1.93 1.54
CA ILE A 61 2.97 -1.65 0.81
C ILE A 61 3.35 -1.12 -0.57
N PHE A 62 2.72 -1.64 -1.60
CA PHE A 62 3.02 -1.26 -2.99
C PHE A 62 1.78 -1.33 -3.88
N PHE A 63 1.89 -0.77 -5.06
CA PHE A 63 0.91 -0.93 -6.13
C PHE A 63 1.37 -2.05 -7.08
N GLY A 64 0.54 -3.08 -7.23
CA GLY A 64 0.73 -4.16 -8.19
C GLY A 64 0.08 -3.85 -9.52
N MET A 65 0.66 -4.36 -10.61
CA MET A 65 0.23 -4.11 -11.99
C MET A 65 0.18 -5.43 -12.74
N ASP A 66 -1.00 -5.84 -13.22
CA ASP A 66 -1.15 -7.06 -14.00
C ASP A 66 -0.49 -6.90 -15.38
N GLN A 67 0.54 -7.68 -15.62
CA GLN A 67 1.26 -7.74 -16.88
C GLN A 67 1.00 -9.05 -17.66
N GLY A 68 0.21 -9.96 -17.08
CA GLY A 68 -0.08 -11.28 -17.65
C GLY A 68 -1.10 -11.23 -18.76
N ILE A 69 -2.17 -10.43 -18.61
CA ILE A 69 -3.27 -10.35 -19.56
C ILE A 69 -2.96 -9.44 -20.74
N ASP A 70 -3.59 -9.71 -21.89
CA ASP A 70 -3.35 -8.95 -23.13
C ASP A 70 -4.16 -7.65 -23.22
N GLU A 71 -5.29 -7.58 -22.54
CA GLU A 71 -6.13 -6.38 -22.44
C GLU A 71 -6.58 -6.20 -20.98
N LEU A 72 -6.47 -4.97 -20.46
CA LEU A 72 -6.94 -4.65 -19.11
C LEU A 72 -8.48 -4.61 -19.07
N ARG A 73 -9.06 -5.16 -18.01
CA ARG A 73 -10.51 -5.20 -17.79
C ARG A 73 -11.07 -3.81 -17.51
N SER A 74 -10.32 -3.03 -16.75
CA SER A 74 -10.73 -1.77 -16.14
C SER A 74 -10.18 -0.51 -16.83
N SER A 75 -9.63 -0.65 -18.06
CA SER A 75 -9.07 0.48 -18.82
C SER A 75 -9.93 0.89 -20.00
N ASN A 76 -9.83 2.17 -20.39
CA ASN A 76 -10.41 2.68 -21.64
C ASN A 76 -9.58 2.27 -22.88
N ILE A 77 -8.37 1.75 -22.70
CA ILE A 77 -7.52 1.26 -23.78
C ILE A 77 -7.96 -0.17 -24.16
N LYS A 78 -8.38 -0.35 -25.40
CA LYS A 78 -8.87 -1.62 -25.91
C LYS A 78 -7.86 -2.35 -26.76
N GLY A 79 -7.89 -3.69 -26.74
CA GLY A 79 -7.03 -4.55 -27.54
C GLY A 79 -5.58 -4.63 -27.06
N LYS A 80 -5.22 -4.02 -25.94
CA LYS A 80 -3.87 -4.08 -25.38
C LYS A 80 -3.82 -3.73 -23.89
N ASN A 81 -2.71 -4.13 -23.27
CA ASN A 81 -2.40 -3.84 -21.87
C ASN A 81 -1.27 -2.79 -21.78
N PRO A 82 -1.57 -1.52 -21.43
CA PRO A 82 -0.55 -0.49 -21.25
C PRO A 82 0.50 -0.84 -20.19
N LEU A 83 0.14 -1.63 -19.18
CA LEU A 83 1.04 -1.99 -18.08
C LEU A 83 2.16 -2.96 -18.49
N LYS A 84 2.06 -3.61 -19.69
CA LYS A 84 3.16 -4.39 -20.26
C LYS A 84 4.33 -3.52 -20.72
N ASP A 85 4.09 -2.25 -21.05
CA ASP A 85 5.15 -1.32 -21.45
C ASP A 85 5.91 -0.80 -20.21
N LYS A 86 7.21 -1.06 -20.16
CA LYS A 86 8.08 -0.60 -19.07
C LYS A 86 8.04 0.93 -18.91
N ARG A 87 7.88 1.69 -20.01
CA ARG A 87 7.81 3.16 -19.98
C ARG A 87 6.57 3.63 -19.22
N VAL A 88 5.44 2.95 -19.42
CA VAL A 88 4.18 3.23 -18.67
C VAL A 88 4.39 2.95 -17.18
N ARG A 89 4.96 1.80 -16.81
CA ARG A 89 5.22 1.49 -15.39
C ARG A 89 6.19 2.47 -14.73
N LEU A 90 7.24 2.89 -15.44
CA LEU A 90 8.16 3.92 -14.97
C LEU A 90 7.47 5.29 -14.84
N ALA A 91 6.60 5.65 -15.79
CA ALA A 91 5.81 6.86 -15.71
C ALA A 91 4.92 6.86 -14.46
N MET A 92 4.22 5.76 -14.19
CA MET A 92 3.41 5.61 -12.98
C MET A 92 4.27 5.68 -11.70
N TYR A 93 5.49 5.13 -11.72
CA TYR A 93 6.42 5.21 -10.61
C TYR A 93 6.86 6.67 -10.32
N HIS A 94 7.27 7.41 -11.36
CA HIS A 94 7.70 8.80 -11.25
C HIS A 94 6.56 9.78 -10.94
N ALA A 95 5.29 9.38 -11.13
CA ALA A 95 4.12 10.18 -10.79
C ALA A 95 3.85 10.22 -9.27
N LEU A 96 4.41 9.29 -8.48
CA LEU A 96 4.11 9.16 -7.05
C LEU A 96 5.13 9.91 -6.18
N ASP A 97 4.65 10.94 -5.49
CA ASP A 97 5.37 11.69 -4.47
C ASP A 97 5.26 10.95 -3.12
N MET A 98 6.23 10.06 -2.86
CA MET A 98 6.20 9.23 -1.64
C MET A 98 6.54 10.04 -0.39
N ASP A 99 7.32 11.11 -0.51
CA ASP A 99 7.63 12.00 0.61
C ASP A 99 6.36 12.76 1.05
N ALA A 100 5.56 13.19 0.09
CA ALA A 100 4.25 13.78 0.39
C ALA A 100 3.28 12.77 1.02
N ILE A 101 3.29 11.49 0.61
CA ILE A 101 2.49 10.45 1.25
C ILE A 101 3.00 10.21 2.68
N GLN A 102 4.30 10.07 2.89
CA GLN A 102 4.91 9.92 4.21
C GLN A 102 4.51 11.05 5.15
N ASP A 103 4.70 12.30 4.72
CA ASP A 103 4.47 13.47 5.57
C ASP A 103 2.97 13.72 5.83
N LYS A 104 2.15 13.78 4.77
CA LYS A 104 0.76 14.26 4.84
C LYS A 104 -0.25 13.17 5.16
N VAL A 105 -0.06 11.96 4.61
CA VAL A 105 -0.98 10.84 4.81
C VAL A 105 -0.55 10.00 6.02
N MET A 106 0.74 9.63 6.07
CA MET A 106 1.27 8.75 7.11
C MET A 106 1.83 9.50 8.32
N ARG A 107 1.90 10.85 8.27
CA ARG A 107 2.35 11.72 9.38
C ARG A 107 3.73 11.33 9.93
N GLY A 108 4.65 10.94 9.04
CA GLY A 108 6.00 10.51 9.39
C GLY A 108 6.11 9.07 9.89
N LEU A 109 5.04 8.28 9.87
CA LEU A 109 5.00 6.91 10.40
C LEU A 109 5.25 5.82 9.35
N SER A 110 5.81 6.18 8.22
CA SER A 110 6.21 5.24 7.16
C SER A 110 7.57 5.63 6.60
N GLU A 111 8.20 4.69 5.95
CA GLU A 111 9.45 4.91 5.22
C GLU A 111 9.23 4.61 3.74
N PRO A 112 9.53 5.55 2.81
CA PRO A 112 9.50 5.27 1.39
C PRO A 112 10.49 4.17 1.03
N ALA A 113 10.02 3.08 0.41
CA ALA A 113 10.84 1.93 0.04
C ALA A 113 11.08 1.88 -1.48
N GLY A 114 12.28 1.53 -1.90
CA GLY A 114 12.65 1.30 -3.30
C GLY A 114 12.45 -0.16 -3.73
N MET A 115 12.30 -1.09 -2.77
CA MET A 115 12.10 -2.51 -3.03
C MET A 115 11.08 -3.12 -2.06
N ILE A 116 10.59 -4.32 -2.37
CA ILE A 116 9.59 -5.02 -1.52
C ILE A 116 10.27 -5.64 -0.29
N THR A 117 11.52 -6.03 -0.40
CA THR A 117 12.31 -6.50 0.74
C THR A 117 12.77 -5.31 1.61
N PHE A 118 13.04 -5.55 2.88
CA PHE A 118 13.37 -4.55 3.89
C PHE A 118 14.63 -4.97 4.67
N PRO A 119 15.24 -4.09 5.48
CA PRO A 119 16.42 -4.42 6.28
C PRO A 119 16.21 -5.68 7.13
N GLY A 120 17.19 -6.59 7.10
CA GLY A 120 17.14 -7.89 7.78
C GLY A 120 16.69 -9.05 6.90
N VAL A 121 16.16 -8.80 5.71
CA VAL A 121 15.86 -9.84 4.72
C VAL A 121 17.11 -10.16 3.91
N GLN A 122 17.44 -11.43 3.74
CA GLN A 122 18.53 -11.86 2.86
C GLN A 122 18.26 -11.39 1.43
N GLY A 123 19.26 -10.76 0.80
CA GLY A 123 19.13 -10.14 -0.51
C GLY A 123 18.72 -8.66 -0.47
N TYR A 124 18.45 -8.08 0.70
CA TYR A 124 18.30 -6.64 0.87
C TYR A 124 19.67 -5.95 0.86
N THR A 125 19.79 -4.85 0.14
CA THR A 125 20.87 -3.87 0.31
C THR A 125 20.30 -2.46 0.24
N LYS A 126 20.94 -1.54 0.97
CA LYS A 126 20.51 -0.14 1.01
C LYS A 126 20.64 0.54 -0.36
N GLU A 127 21.61 0.12 -1.16
CA GLU A 127 21.84 0.65 -2.51
C GLU A 127 20.69 0.29 -3.45
N LEU A 128 20.15 -0.92 -3.32
CA LEU A 128 19.00 -1.38 -4.11
C LEU A 128 17.68 -0.79 -3.61
N ASP A 129 17.60 -0.43 -2.32
CA ASP A 129 16.43 0.22 -1.73
C ASP A 129 16.43 1.74 -1.98
N THR A 130 16.89 2.14 -3.14
CA THR A 130 16.89 3.54 -3.55
C THR A 130 15.74 3.79 -4.52
N ARG A 131 14.82 4.67 -4.13
CA ARG A 131 13.72 5.07 -5.00
C ARG A 131 14.20 5.97 -6.13
N LEU A 132 13.57 5.77 -7.30
CA LEU A 132 13.63 6.76 -8.36
C LEU A 132 12.88 8.04 -7.92
N PRO A 133 13.32 9.23 -8.34
CA PRO A 133 12.74 10.49 -7.89
C PRO A 133 11.30 10.69 -8.38
N TYR A 134 10.51 11.42 -7.61
CA TYR A 134 9.27 12.00 -8.09
C TYR A 134 9.56 13.00 -9.20
N ASP A 135 9.07 12.72 -10.40
CA ASP A 135 9.25 13.60 -11.58
C ASP A 135 8.02 13.49 -12.51
N PRO A 136 7.00 14.32 -12.29
CA PRO A 136 5.80 14.30 -13.14
C PRO A 136 6.05 14.74 -14.58
N ASN A 137 7.14 15.48 -14.86
CA ASN A 137 7.48 15.86 -16.23
C ASN A 137 8.06 14.67 -17.00
N LEU A 138 8.98 13.92 -16.35
CA LEU A 138 9.48 12.67 -16.90
C LEU A 138 8.35 11.64 -17.07
N SER A 139 7.42 11.57 -16.12
CA SER A 139 6.24 10.71 -16.21
C SER A 139 5.43 11.00 -17.47
N LYS A 140 5.07 12.28 -17.74
CA LYS A 140 4.36 12.70 -18.95
C LYS A 140 5.14 12.36 -20.23
N LYS A 141 6.45 12.61 -20.24
CA LYS A 141 7.32 12.28 -21.36
C LYS A 141 7.29 10.79 -21.67
N LEU A 142 7.45 9.93 -20.65
CA LEU A 142 7.43 8.47 -20.81
C LEU A 142 6.08 7.95 -21.30
N LEU A 143 4.96 8.54 -20.82
CA LEU A 143 3.63 8.23 -21.35
C LEU A 143 3.48 8.58 -22.82
N ALA A 144 3.93 9.76 -23.24
CA ALA A 144 3.90 10.18 -24.63
C ALA A 144 4.74 9.26 -25.53
N GLU A 145 5.96 8.90 -25.10
CA GLU A 145 6.85 7.96 -25.81
C GLU A 145 6.26 6.54 -25.90
N ALA A 146 5.43 6.15 -24.92
CA ALA A 146 4.71 4.89 -24.93
C ALA A 146 3.43 4.92 -25.80
N GLY A 147 3.07 6.09 -26.37
CA GLY A 147 1.90 6.26 -27.22
C GLY A 147 0.63 6.71 -26.45
N TYR A 148 0.79 7.25 -25.24
CA TYR A 148 -0.29 7.76 -24.40
C TYR A 148 -0.06 9.24 -23.99
N PRO A 149 0.06 10.18 -24.96
CA PRO A 149 0.36 11.58 -24.65
C PRO A 149 -0.71 12.26 -23.79
N ASP A 150 -1.95 11.81 -23.91
CA ASP A 150 -3.10 12.30 -23.12
C ASP A 150 -3.41 11.42 -21.91
N GLY A 151 -2.54 10.44 -21.63
CA GLY A 151 -2.76 9.44 -20.58
C GLY A 151 -3.80 8.39 -20.95
N PHE A 152 -4.39 7.77 -19.95
CA PHE A 152 -5.44 6.74 -20.09
C PHE A 152 -6.23 6.62 -18.80
N GLU A 153 -7.33 5.85 -18.85
CA GLU A 153 -8.17 5.55 -17.69
C GLU A 153 -7.95 4.11 -17.21
N ILE A 154 -7.88 3.91 -15.88
CA ILE A 154 -7.70 2.61 -15.23
C ILE A 154 -8.36 2.63 -13.85
N THR A 155 -8.80 1.48 -13.33
CA THR A 155 -9.25 1.34 -11.94
C THR A 155 -8.10 0.94 -11.04
N LEU A 156 -8.05 1.54 -9.82
CA LEU A 156 -7.19 1.12 -8.72
C LEU A 156 -8.04 0.41 -7.66
N ASP A 157 -7.82 -0.89 -7.50
CA ASP A 157 -8.43 -1.67 -6.45
C ASP A 157 -7.65 -1.49 -5.14
N CYS A 158 -8.32 -1.00 -4.11
CA CYS A 158 -7.71 -0.62 -2.85
C CYS A 158 -8.47 -1.23 -1.66
N PRO A 159 -7.80 -1.83 -0.67
CA PRO A 159 -8.47 -2.18 0.57
C PRO A 159 -8.74 -0.91 1.39
N ASN A 160 -9.78 -0.94 2.23
CA ASN A 160 -10.12 0.18 3.12
C ASN A 160 -10.15 -0.19 4.60
N ASN A 161 -9.69 -1.39 4.95
CA ASN A 161 -9.64 -1.87 6.34
C ASN A 161 -8.55 -2.95 6.54
N ARG A 162 -7.46 -2.87 5.80
CA ARG A 162 -6.36 -3.85 5.86
C ARG A 162 -5.05 -3.27 6.38
N TYR A 163 -4.67 -2.08 5.91
CA TYR A 163 -3.44 -1.41 6.26
C TYR A 163 -3.73 -0.05 6.90
N ILE A 164 -2.76 0.51 7.61
CA ILE A 164 -2.90 1.87 8.19
C ILE A 164 -3.06 2.86 7.04
N ASN A 165 -4.15 3.62 7.05
CA ASN A 165 -4.46 4.67 6.06
C ASN A 165 -4.49 4.18 4.60
N ASP A 166 -4.82 2.91 4.34
CA ASP A 166 -4.80 2.32 3.00
C ASP A 166 -5.63 3.12 1.98
N GLU A 167 -6.89 3.39 2.25
CA GLU A 167 -7.73 4.20 1.37
C GLU A 167 -7.19 5.62 1.17
N ALA A 168 -6.68 6.25 2.23
CA ALA A 168 -6.11 7.60 2.15
C ALA A 168 -4.84 7.65 1.28
N ILE A 169 -4.01 6.61 1.31
CA ILE A 169 -2.86 6.46 0.40
C ILE A 169 -3.34 6.35 -1.05
N CYS A 170 -4.35 5.51 -1.31
CA CYS A 170 -4.91 5.36 -2.65
C CYS A 170 -5.52 6.66 -3.18
N VAL A 171 -6.28 7.40 -2.36
CA VAL A 171 -6.83 8.72 -2.71
C VAL A 171 -5.72 9.71 -3.08
N ALA A 172 -4.64 9.74 -2.30
CA ALA A 172 -3.47 10.59 -2.62
C ALA A 172 -2.84 10.21 -3.96
N ALA A 173 -2.66 8.90 -4.21
CA ALA A 173 -2.12 8.39 -5.47
C ALA A 173 -3.00 8.74 -6.68
N VAL A 174 -4.33 8.64 -6.57
CA VAL A 174 -5.28 9.08 -7.61
C VAL A 174 -5.02 10.53 -8.00
N GLY A 175 -4.88 11.44 -7.02
CA GLY A 175 -4.58 12.84 -7.28
C GLY A 175 -3.21 13.07 -7.92
N MET A 176 -2.23 12.23 -7.62
CA MET A 176 -0.89 12.29 -8.24
C MET A 176 -0.91 11.78 -9.69
N PHE A 177 -1.58 10.68 -9.96
CA PHE A 177 -1.76 10.16 -11.32
C PHE A 177 -2.52 11.13 -12.24
N ALA A 178 -3.52 11.82 -11.72
CA ALA A 178 -4.27 12.82 -12.47
C ALA A 178 -3.37 13.97 -12.99
N LYS A 179 -2.33 14.36 -12.25
CA LYS A 179 -1.36 15.41 -12.68
C LYS A 179 -0.56 15.03 -13.93
N VAL A 180 -0.46 13.75 -14.22
CA VAL A 180 0.30 13.24 -15.37
C VAL A 180 -0.61 12.71 -16.49
N GLY A 181 -1.93 12.88 -16.36
CA GLY A 181 -2.92 12.49 -17.37
C GLY A 181 -3.51 11.10 -17.18
N ILE A 182 -3.08 10.34 -16.17
CA ILE A 182 -3.69 9.04 -15.89
C ILE A 182 -4.93 9.27 -15.02
N LYS A 183 -6.11 8.98 -15.54
CA LYS A 183 -7.36 9.01 -14.80
C LYS A 183 -7.54 7.68 -14.07
N VAL A 184 -7.41 7.72 -12.75
CA VAL A 184 -7.59 6.53 -11.91
C VAL A 184 -8.96 6.58 -11.25
N ASN A 185 -9.78 5.55 -11.49
CA ASN A 185 -11.03 5.31 -10.78
C ASN A 185 -10.70 4.49 -9.54
N LEU A 186 -10.94 5.04 -8.35
CA LEU A 186 -10.67 4.33 -7.10
C LEU A 186 -11.83 3.39 -6.76
N ASP A 187 -11.55 2.10 -6.60
CA ASP A 187 -12.46 1.11 -6.03
C ASP A 187 -11.93 0.70 -4.64
N ALA A 188 -12.44 1.37 -3.61
CA ALA A 188 -12.07 1.12 -2.21
C ALA A 188 -13.02 0.11 -1.57
N GLN A 189 -12.51 -1.08 -1.24
CA GLN A 189 -13.31 -2.22 -0.80
C GLN A 189 -12.82 -2.80 0.53
N PRO A 190 -13.70 -3.48 1.30
CA PRO A 190 -13.27 -4.29 2.43
C PRO A 190 -12.27 -5.37 2.00
N LYS A 191 -11.26 -5.64 2.84
CA LYS A 191 -10.21 -6.63 2.56
C LYS A 191 -10.73 -8.00 2.12
N SER A 192 -11.91 -8.41 2.58
CA SER A 192 -12.50 -9.72 2.23
C SER A 192 -12.92 -9.80 0.76
N ILE A 193 -13.32 -8.67 0.17
CA ILE A 193 -13.65 -8.56 -1.26
C ILE A 193 -12.35 -8.36 -2.03
N HIS A 194 -11.56 -7.39 -1.65
CA HIS A 194 -10.29 -7.05 -2.29
C HIS A 194 -9.37 -8.27 -2.50
N PHE A 195 -9.13 -9.07 -1.46
CA PHE A 195 -8.28 -10.26 -1.61
C PHE A 195 -8.91 -11.37 -2.42
N LYS A 196 -10.23 -11.49 -2.38
CA LYS A 196 -10.94 -12.44 -3.23
C LYS A 196 -10.78 -12.09 -4.72
N ASP A 197 -10.90 -10.81 -5.06
CA ASP A 197 -10.75 -10.33 -6.44
C ASP A 197 -9.31 -10.50 -6.92
N LEU A 198 -8.31 -10.18 -6.08
CA LEU A 198 -6.90 -10.45 -6.37
C LEU A 198 -6.62 -11.94 -6.64
N GLN A 199 -7.12 -12.83 -5.77
CA GLN A 199 -6.92 -14.28 -5.92
C GLN A 199 -7.59 -14.85 -7.17
N ASN A 200 -8.67 -14.24 -7.63
CA ASN A 200 -9.36 -14.60 -8.85
C ASN A 200 -8.79 -13.90 -10.11
N GLY A 201 -7.72 -13.13 -9.98
CA GLY A 201 -7.10 -12.39 -11.09
C GLY A 201 -8.03 -11.33 -11.70
N LEU A 202 -8.89 -10.71 -10.90
CA LEU A 202 -9.86 -9.70 -11.36
C LEU A 202 -9.36 -8.26 -11.28
N SER A 203 -8.21 -8.04 -10.63
CA SER A 203 -7.63 -6.72 -10.39
C SER A 203 -6.47 -6.45 -11.35
N ASP A 204 -6.57 -5.41 -12.15
CA ASP A 204 -5.55 -5.01 -13.12
C ASP A 204 -4.45 -4.14 -12.49
N PHE A 205 -4.85 -3.25 -11.57
CA PHE A 205 -3.98 -2.35 -10.84
C PHE A 205 -4.50 -2.24 -9.40
N TYR A 206 -3.66 -2.55 -8.42
CA TYR A 206 -4.13 -2.77 -7.05
C TYR A 206 -3.09 -2.40 -5.99
N MET A 207 -3.55 -2.10 -4.77
CA MET A 207 -2.69 -2.01 -3.60
C MET A 207 -2.54 -3.37 -2.93
N LEU A 208 -1.30 -3.72 -2.60
CA LEU A 208 -0.98 -4.92 -1.82
C LEU A 208 0.12 -4.61 -0.81
N GLY A 209 0.14 -5.35 0.30
CA GLY A 209 1.23 -5.32 1.26
C GLY A 209 1.81 -6.71 1.44
N TRP A 210 3.13 -6.83 1.36
CA TRP A 210 3.84 -8.08 1.45
C TRP A 210 4.84 -8.09 2.60
N GLY A 211 4.74 -9.08 3.47
CA GLY A 211 5.74 -9.40 4.48
C GLY A 211 6.60 -10.57 4.02
N VAL A 212 7.82 -10.67 4.53
CA VAL A 212 8.76 -11.74 4.20
C VAL A 212 9.03 -12.60 5.44
N PRO A 213 8.14 -13.54 5.78
CA PRO A 213 8.22 -14.31 7.03
C PRO A 213 9.43 -15.25 7.08
N THR A 214 9.99 -15.62 5.94
CA THR A 214 11.20 -16.45 5.82
C THR A 214 12.49 -15.66 5.98
N PHE A 215 12.43 -14.32 6.00
CA PHE A 215 13.58 -13.41 5.93
C PHE A 215 14.52 -13.69 4.75
N ASP A 216 13.97 -14.24 3.65
CA ASP A 216 14.67 -14.51 2.40
C ASP A 216 13.90 -13.90 1.22
N SER A 217 14.57 -13.13 0.37
CA SER A 217 13.98 -12.46 -0.79
C SER A 217 13.41 -13.44 -1.83
N HIS A 218 13.85 -14.71 -1.83
CA HIS A 218 13.26 -15.76 -2.67
C HIS A 218 11.74 -15.85 -2.50
N TYR A 219 11.23 -15.60 -1.29
CA TYR A 219 9.80 -15.56 -1.02
C TYR A 219 9.07 -14.49 -1.84
N VAL A 220 9.67 -13.30 -1.98
CA VAL A 220 9.12 -12.22 -2.81
C VAL A 220 9.13 -12.61 -4.29
N TYR A 221 10.27 -13.10 -4.78
CA TYR A 221 10.42 -13.47 -6.20
C TYR A 221 9.48 -14.59 -6.62
N SER A 222 9.33 -15.60 -5.77
CA SER A 222 8.51 -16.78 -6.07
C SER A 222 7.01 -16.48 -6.13
N PHE A 223 6.53 -15.52 -5.33
CA PHE A 223 5.09 -15.26 -5.22
C PHE A 223 4.62 -14.00 -5.96
N LEU A 224 5.51 -13.06 -6.25
CA LEU A 224 5.11 -11.77 -6.82
C LEU A 224 5.74 -11.44 -8.16
N LEU A 225 6.87 -12.03 -8.52
CA LEU A 225 7.65 -11.60 -9.69
C LEU A 225 7.89 -12.71 -10.71
N LYS A 226 7.75 -13.95 -10.31
CA LYS A 226 7.88 -15.10 -11.21
C LYS A 226 6.66 -15.22 -12.11
N SER A 227 6.85 -15.64 -13.38
CA SER A 227 5.77 -15.70 -14.39
C SER A 227 4.64 -16.69 -14.05
N ASP A 228 4.91 -17.62 -13.14
CA ASP A 228 4.00 -18.66 -12.65
C ASP A 228 3.75 -18.52 -11.11
N GLY A 229 4.04 -17.34 -10.56
CA GLY A 229 3.87 -17.00 -9.14
C GLY A 229 2.49 -16.49 -8.80
#